data_0239010eecef2f82a0b05062d57b73a3
#
_entry.id   0239010eecef2f82a0b05062d57b73a3
#
_cell.length_a   1.000
_cell.length_b   1.000
_cell.length_c   1.000
_cell.angle_alpha   90.00
_cell.angle_beta   90.00
_cell.angle_gamma   90.00
#
_symmetry.space_group_name_H-M   'P 1'
#
loop_
_entity.id
_entity.type
_entity.pdbx_description
1 polymer ?
#
loop_
_entity_poly.entity_id
_entity_poly.type
_entity_poly.pdbx_seq_one_letter_code
_entity_poly.pdbx_strand_id
1 'polypeptide(L)'
;TFAFNGGPGAASAYLHLGLAGPRVADFGPDGRDGAHARMVDNPDTWLAFTDLVFIDPIGTGWSRTVKPDDAKNFFGVRSDAQVLAKAIALYTAKNNRTSSPKYILGESYGGFRAVKVARALQHDQGIVPAGIIAVSPLLEGSL
;
A
#
# COMPACT_ATOMS: atom_id res chain seq x y z
N THR A 1 3.14 -9.59 1.35
CA THR A 1 3.35 -8.16 1.66
C THR A 1 2.20 -7.34 1.13
N PHE A 2 1.60 -6.50 1.97
CA PHE A 2 0.59 -5.50 1.60
C PHE A 2 1.25 -4.15 1.49
N ALA A 3 1.04 -3.46 0.38
CA ALA A 3 1.75 -2.23 0.06
C ALA A 3 0.81 -1.07 -0.27
N PHE A 4 1.13 0.13 0.23
CA PHE A 4 0.44 1.35 -0.11
C PHE A 4 1.36 2.58 -0.11
N ASN A 5 1.16 3.43 -1.11
CA ASN A 5 1.81 4.72 -1.20
C ASN A 5 1.24 5.73 -0.19
N GLY A 6 1.91 6.85 -0.13
CA GLY A 6 1.58 7.95 0.76
C GLY A 6 0.70 9.02 0.15
N GLY A 7 1.16 10.20 0.20
CA GLY A 7 0.44 11.45 -0.07
C GLY A 7 0.12 12.17 1.24
N PRO A 8 -1.08 12.04 1.84
CA PRO A 8 -2.21 11.16 1.48
C PRO A 8 -2.82 11.49 0.12
N GLY A 9 -3.39 10.47 -0.55
CA GLY A 9 -4.07 10.62 -1.83
C GLY A 9 -3.39 9.95 -3.02
N ALA A 10 -2.19 9.40 -2.86
CA ALA A 10 -1.53 8.65 -3.91
C ALA A 10 -2.03 7.20 -4.01
N ALA A 11 -2.21 6.74 -5.25
CA ALA A 11 -2.46 5.34 -5.56
C ALA A 11 -1.20 4.50 -5.34
N SER A 12 -1.36 3.21 -5.09
CA SER A 12 -0.23 2.29 -4.88
C SER A 12 0.53 1.92 -6.16
N ALA A 13 0.18 2.56 -7.27
CA ALA A 13 0.85 2.39 -8.56
C ALA A 13 2.34 2.73 -8.52
N TYR A 14 2.76 3.70 -7.70
CA TYR A 14 4.18 4.08 -7.59
C TYR A 14 5.04 2.96 -7.01
N LEU A 15 4.58 2.29 -5.95
CA LEU A 15 5.27 1.12 -5.39
C LEU A 15 5.17 -0.09 -6.33
N HIS A 16 4.03 -0.23 -7.04
CA HIS A 16 3.83 -1.32 -7.97
C HIS A 16 4.74 -1.20 -9.19
N LEU A 17 4.69 -0.05 -9.88
CA LEU A 17 5.36 0.17 -11.16
C LEU A 17 6.72 0.86 -11.05
N GLY A 18 7.12 1.23 -9.85
CA GLY A 18 8.40 1.91 -9.60
C GLY A 18 9.36 1.17 -8.67
N LEU A 19 8.88 0.12 -7.96
CA LEU A 19 9.72 -0.57 -6.97
C LEU A 19 9.55 -2.09 -7.03
N ALA A 20 8.43 -2.61 -6.53
CA ALA A 20 8.34 -4.01 -6.09
C ALA A 20 7.62 -4.94 -7.07
N GLY A 21 6.83 -4.39 -7.98
CA GLY A 21 6.03 -5.18 -8.93
C GLY A 21 6.86 -5.91 -9.98
N PRO A 22 6.24 -6.83 -10.73
CA PRO A 22 6.94 -7.62 -11.75
C PRO A 22 7.38 -6.82 -12.97
N ARG A 23 6.78 -5.64 -13.16
CA ARG A 23 7.15 -4.72 -14.24
C ARG A 23 7.31 -3.31 -13.68
N VAL A 24 8.24 -2.55 -14.26
CA VAL A 24 8.52 -1.17 -13.87
C VAL A 24 8.45 -0.24 -15.07
N ALA A 25 8.13 1.02 -14.80
CA ALA A 25 8.20 2.08 -15.79
C ALA A 25 9.66 2.50 -15.99
N ASP A 26 10.17 2.31 -17.19
CA ASP A 26 11.50 2.76 -17.63
C ASP A 26 11.37 4.12 -18.30
N PHE A 27 12.04 5.11 -17.72
CA PHE A 27 12.07 6.51 -18.19
C PHE A 27 13.39 6.84 -18.90
N GLY A 28 14.09 5.83 -19.40
CA GLY A 28 15.39 5.98 -20.06
C GLY A 28 16.56 6.13 -19.10
N PRO A 29 17.81 6.24 -19.63
CA PRO A 29 19.03 6.23 -18.83
C PRO A 29 19.10 7.31 -17.75
N ASP A 30 18.52 8.48 -18.03
CA ASP A 30 18.55 9.61 -17.11
C ASP A 30 17.27 9.69 -16.22
N GLY A 31 16.34 8.72 -16.36
CA GLY A 31 15.08 8.70 -15.61
C GLY A 31 14.14 9.87 -15.91
N ARG A 32 14.28 10.54 -17.04
CA ARG A 32 13.56 11.78 -17.36
C ARG A 32 12.70 11.72 -18.62
N ASP A 33 12.74 10.65 -19.38
CA ASP A 33 12.00 10.52 -20.65
C ASP A 33 10.58 10.01 -20.40
N GLY A 34 9.73 10.87 -19.83
CA GLY A 34 8.32 10.54 -19.61
C GLY A 34 7.52 10.39 -20.90
N ALA A 35 7.96 11.01 -22.01
CA ALA A 35 7.26 10.94 -23.29
C ALA A 35 7.41 9.57 -23.97
N HIS A 36 8.51 8.87 -23.70
CA HIS A 36 8.80 7.56 -24.28
C HIS A 36 8.90 6.47 -23.20
N ALA A 37 8.29 6.70 -22.05
CA ALA A 37 8.28 5.72 -20.96
C ALA A 37 7.72 4.38 -21.42
N ARG A 38 8.39 3.30 -21.05
CA ARG A 38 8.01 1.93 -21.41
C ARG A 38 7.87 1.06 -20.20
N MET A 39 6.97 0.09 -20.26
CA MET A 39 6.89 -0.96 -19.24
C MET A 39 7.88 -2.07 -19.57
N VAL A 40 8.85 -2.27 -18.69
CA VAL A 40 9.85 -3.35 -18.79
C VAL A 40 9.71 -4.33 -17.63
N ASP A 41 10.28 -5.51 -17.79
CA ASP A 41 10.31 -6.49 -16.71
C ASP A 41 11.24 -5.98 -15.60
N ASN A 42 10.81 -6.17 -14.36
CA ASN A 42 11.59 -5.77 -13.19
C ASN A 42 12.46 -6.91 -12.71
N PRO A 43 13.81 -6.86 -12.90
CA PRO A 43 14.70 -7.90 -12.42
C PRO A 43 14.75 -8.01 -10.90
N ASP A 44 14.40 -6.92 -10.20
CA ASP A 44 14.42 -6.80 -8.74
C ASP A 44 13.04 -6.97 -8.12
N THR A 45 12.10 -7.60 -8.82
CA THR A 45 10.75 -7.79 -8.32
C THR A 45 10.71 -8.57 -7.00
N TRP A 46 9.92 -8.10 -6.06
CA TRP A 46 9.76 -8.77 -4.77
C TRP A 46 8.93 -10.05 -4.83
N LEU A 47 8.33 -10.36 -5.99
CA LEU A 47 7.67 -11.65 -6.21
C LEU A 47 8.63 -12.85 -6.07
N ALA A 48 9.94 -12.62 -6.12
CA ALA A 48 10.95 -13.65 -5.89
C ALA A 48 10.90 -14.23 -4.46
N PHE A 49 10.36 -13.48 -3.48
CA PHE A 49 10.37 -13.89 -2.07
C PHE A 49 9.08 -13.61 -1.30
N THR A 50 8.09 -12.93 -1.90
CA THR A 50 6.81 -12.64 -1.23
C THR A 50 5.67 -12.50 -2.23
N ASP A 51 4.45 -12.84 -1.80
CA ASP A 51 3.24 -12.40 -2.50
C ASP A 51 3.09 -10.88 -2.32
N LEU A 52 2.65 -10.17 -3.36
CA LEU A 52 2.43 -8.72 -3.33
C LEU A 52 0.95 -8.39 -3.49
N VAL A 53 0.46 -7.53 -2.63
CA VAL A 53 -0.90 -6.98 -2.69
C VAL A 53 -0.81 -5.47 -2.58
N PHE A 54 -1.02 -4.78 -3.69
CA PHE A 54 -1.06 -3.32 -3.73
C PHE A 54 -2.49 -2.86 -3.47
N ILE A 55 -2.67 -2.02 -2.45
CA ILE A 55 -3.98 -1.53 -2.05
C ILE A 55 -4.05 -0.03 -2.32
N ASP A 56 -5.02 0.38 -3.09
CA ASP A 56 -5.38 1.79 -3.21
C ASP A 56 -6.29 2.17 -2.04
N PRO A 57 -5.87 3.07 -1.14
CA PRO A 57 -6.76 3.61 -0.12
C PRO A 57 -7.99 4.28 -0.74
N ILE A 58 -9.09 4.33 0.00
CA ILE A 58 -10.34 4.92 -0.51
C ILE A 58 -10.12 6.37 -0.97
N GLY A 59 -10.61 6.68 -2.17
CA GLY A 59 -10.40 7.97 -2.83
C GLY A 59 -9.15 8.06 -3.68
N THR A 60 -8.34 6.99 -3.75
CA THR A 60 -7.14 6.92 -4.61
C THR A 60 -7.28 5.85 -5.67
N GLY A 61 -6.50 5.95 -6.74
CA GLY A 61 -6.46 4.95 -7.81
C GLY A 61 -7.86 4.55 -8.28
N TRP A 62 -8.17 3.27 -8.17
CA TRP A 62 -9.48 2.70 -8.53
C TRP A 62 -10.44 2.55 -7.35
N SER A 63 -9.99 2.81 -6.11
CA SER A 63 -10.82 2.65 -4.92
C SER A 63 -11.77 3.81 -4.72
N ARG A 64 -13.06 3.52 -4.73
CA ARG A 64 -14.15 4.48 -4.54
C ARG A 64 -15.16 3.97 -3.54
N THR A 65 -15.87 4.88 -2.90
CA THR A 65 -17.06 4.57 -2.11
C THR A 65 -18.25 4.30 -3.03
N VAL A 66 -19.19 3.48 -2.57
CA VAL A 66 -20.44 3.22 -3.31
C VAL A 66 -21.23 4.52 -3.51
N LYS A 67 -21.29 5.35 -2.47
CA LYS A 67 -21.88 6.68 -2.53
C LYS A 67 -20.74 7.71 -2.42
N PRO A 68 -20.60 8.65 -3.37
CA PRO A 68 -19.52 9.64 -3.34
C PRO A 68 -19.43 10.43 -2.04
N ASP A 69 -20.56 10.80 -1.45
CA ASP A 69 -20.64 11.59 -0.21
C ASP A 69 -20.09 10.86 1.03
N ASP A 70 -20.01 9.54 0.97
CA ASP A 70 -19.46 8.72 2.06
C ASP A 70 -17.92 8.76 2.10
N ALA A 71 -17.24 9.22 1.05
CA ALA A 71 -15.78 9.22 0.97
C ALA A 71 -15.11 9.96 2.14
N LYS A 72 -15.70 11.07 2.59
CA LYS A 72 -15.22 11.86 3.73
C LYS A 72 -15.10 11.07 5.02
N ASN A 73 -15.90 10.01 5.20
CA ASN A 73 -15.90 9.17 6.39
C ASN A 73 -14.62 8.32 6.50
N PHE A 74 -13.86 8.20 5.42
CA PHE A 74 -12.67 7.35 5.32
C PHE A 74 -11.35 8.12 5.30
N PHE A 75 -11.38 9.46 5.30
CA PHE A 75 -10.17 10.28 5.20
C PHE A 75 -9.51 10.56 6.57
N GLY A 76 -10.16 10.20 7.67
CA GLY A 76 -9.55 10.29 8.99
C GLY A 76 -8.50 9.19 9.21
N VAL A 77 -7.41 9.51 9.91
CA VAL A 77 -6.30 8.57 10.19
C VAL A 77 -6.78 7.23 10.75
N ARG A 78 -7.76 7.27 11.66
CA ARG A 78 -8.29 6.06 12.29
C ARG A 78 -9.17 5.26 11.34
N SER A 79 -10.09 5.90 10.66
CA SER A 79 -11.03 5.25 9.73
C SER A 79 -10.29 4.66 8.53
N ASP A 80 -9.30 5.37 7.97
CA ASP A 80 -8.41 4.89 6.91
C ASP A 80 -7.70 3.60 7.34
N ALA A 81 -7.07 3.60 8.51
CA ALA A 81 -6.37 2.43 9.02
C ALA A 81 -7.30 1.23 9.28
N GLN A 82 -8.48 1.46 9.84
CA GLN A 82 -9.46 0.41 10.13
C GLN A 82 -10.02 -0.24 8.86
N VAL A 83 -10.30 0.55 7.82
CA VAL A 83 -10.78 0.04 6.53
C VAL A 83 -9.71 -0.80 5.85
N LEU A 84 -8.46 -0.33 5.83
CA LEU A 84 -7.35 -1.08 5.26
C LEU A 84 -7.07 -2.37 6.03
N ALA A 85 -7.10 -2.33 7.36
CA ALA A 85 -6.98 -3.53 8.19
C ALA A 85 -8.09 -4.55 7.89
N LYS A 86 -9.32 -4.09 7.74
CA LYS A 86 -10.45 -4.94 7.36
C LYS A 86 -10.26 -5.55 5.96
N ALA A 87 -9.81 -4.75 5.00
CA ALA A 87 -9.53 -5.23 3.64
C ALA A 87 -8.44 -6.32 3.64
N ILE A 88 -7.35 -6.11 4.39
CA ILE A 88 -6.28 -7.10 4.55
C ILE A 88 -6.81 -8.39 5.19
N ALA A 89 -7.62 -8.30 6.25
CA ALA A 89 -8.19 -9.46 6.92
C ALA A 89 -9.10 -10.27 5.96
N LEU A 90 -9.97 -9.59 5.22
CA LEU A 90 -10.85 -10.22 4.24
C LEU A 90 -10.06 -10.86 3.09
N TYR A 91 -9.05 -10.18 2.57
CA TYR A 91 -8.20 -10.70 1.52
C TYR A 91 -7.47 -11.97 1.95
N THR A 92 -6.85 -11.97 3.14
CA THR A 92 -6.11 -13.12 3.65
C THR A 92 -7.01 -14.33 3.89
N ALA A 93 -8.21 -14.10 4.43
CA ALA A 93 -9.20 -15.17 4.62
C ALA A 93 -9.68 -15.74 3.28
N LYS A 94 -10.06 -14.87 2.33
CA LYS A 94 -10.57 -15.28 1.00
C LYS A 94 -9.54 -16.06 0.18
N ASN A 95 -8.25 -15.73 0.34
CA ASN A 95 -7.17 -16.33 -0.45
C ASN A 95 -6.40 -17.44 0.30
N ASN A 96 -6.94 -17.95 1.41
CA ASN A 96 -6.31 -19.00 2.23
C ASN A 96 -4.90 -18.62 2.70
N ARG A 97 -4.69 -17.35 3.08
CA ARG A 97 -3.42 -16.80 3.56
C ARG A 97 -3.43 -16.47 5.05
N THR A 98 -4.37 -17.01 5.80
CA THR A 98 -4.52 -16.71 7.23
C THR A 98 -3.29 -17.08 8.03
N SER A 99 -2.63 -18.21 7.77
CA SER A 99 -1.41 -18.66 8.42
C SER A 99 -0.12 -18.02 7.91
N SER A 100 -0.15 -17.38 6.72
CA SER A 100 1.04 -16.76 6.14
C SER A 100 1.48 -15.54 6.95
N PRO A 101 2.79 -15.25 7.12
CA PRO A 101 3.25 -14.02 7.75
C PRO A 101 2.83 -12.80 6.92
N LYS A 102 2.33 -11.75 7.58
CA LYS A 102 1.88 -10.51 6.96
C LYS A 102 2.92 -9.42 7.16
N TYR A 103 3.38 -8.83 6.07
CA TYR A 103 4.23 -7.64 6.10
C TYR A 103 3.46 -6.46 5.52
N ILE A 104 3.69 -5.27 6.05
CA ILE A 104 3.05 -4.04 5.60
C ILE A 104 4.15 -3.10 5.10
N LEU A 105 4.06 -2.73 3.83
CA LEU A 105 4.96 -1.81 3.17
C LEU A 105 4.27 -0.45 2.98
N GLY A 106 4.89 0.61 3.46
CA GLY A 106 4.39 1.96 3.26
C GLY A 106 5.48 2.94 2.87
N GLU A 107 5.21 3.78 1.87
CA GLU A 107 6.10 4.85 1.42
C GLU A 107 5.56 6.20 1.87
N SER A 108 6.44 7.11 2.34
CA SER A 108 6.11 8.48 2.75
C SER A 108 5.02 8.49 3.84
N TYR A 109 3.87 9.18 3.64
CA TYR A 109 2.70 9.07 4.51
C TYR A 109 2.21 7.62 4.67
N GLY A 110 2.43 6.77 3.66
CA GLY A 110 2.17 5.32 3.73
C GLY A 110 2.96 4.62 4.82
N GLY A 111 4.15 5.09 5.16
CA GLY A 111 4.93 4.58 6.29
C GLY A 111 4.24 4.86 7.63
N PHE A 112 3.74 6.07 7.84
CA PHE A 112 2.89 6.41 8.98
C PHE A 112 1.60 5.58 8.99
N ARG A 113 0.91 5.48 7.84
CA ARG A 113 -0.27 4.64 7.65
C ARG A 113 -0.01 3.18 8.01
N ALA A 114 1.14 2.62 7.59
CA ALA A 114 1.51 1.23 7.86
C ALA A 114 1.49 0.89 9.35
N VAL A 115 2.01 1.78 10.20
CA VAL A 115 1.98 1.63 11.66
C VAL A 115 0.55 1.64 12.20
N LYS A 116 -0.30 2.55 11.69
CA LYS A 116 -1.72 2.63 12.11
C LYS A 116 -2.52 1.42 11.66
N VAL A 117 -2.28 0.92 10.44
CA VAL A 117 -2.89 -0.31 9.92
C VAL A 117 -2.44 -1.52 10.70
N ALA A 118 -1.14 -1.64 11.03
CA ALA A 118 -0.62 -2.73 11.86
C ALA A 118 -1.31 -2.77 13.22
N ARG A 119 -1.49 -1.62 13.87
CA ARG A 119 -2.23 -1.52 15.12
C ARG A 119 -3.70 -1.93 14.95
N ALA A 120 -4.37 -1.46 13.91
CA ALA A 120 -5.77 -1.81 13.64
C ALA A 120 -5.93 -3.31 13.31
N LEU A 121 -5.00 -3.91 12.57
CA LEU A 121 -4.96 -5.36 12.33
C LEU A 121 -4.88 -6.13 13.64
N GLN A 122 -3.98 -5.74 14.53
CA GLN A 122 -3.79 -6.40 15.81
C GLN A 122 -5.02 -6.25 16.73
N HIS A 123 -5.52 -5.02 16.86
CA HIS A 123 -6.56 -4.70 17.83
C HIS A 123 -7.96 -5.08 17.35
N ASP A 124 -8.26 -4.82 16.07
CA ASP A 124 -9.64 -4.94 15.55
C ASP A 124 -9.86 -6.25 14.78
N GLN A 125 -8.78 -6.87 14.26
CA GLN A 125 -8.86 -8.07 13.43
C GLN A 125 -8.16 -9.30 14.05
N GLY A 126 -7.46 -9.14 15.18
CA GLY A 126 -6.70 -10.23 15.81
C GLY A 126 -5.52 -10.74 14.98
N ILE A 127 -5.03 -9.94 14.03
CA ILE A 127 -3.92 -10.29 13.14
C ILE A 127 -2.68 -9.49 13.55
N VAL A 128 -1.62 -10.18 13.97
CA VAL A 128 -0.33 -9.56 14.28
C VAL A 128 0.54 -9.60 13.02
N PRO A 129 0.88 -8.43 12.43
CA PRO A 129 1.83 -8.39 11.33
C PRO A 129 3.21 -8.87 11.75
N ALA A 130 3.90 -9.60 10.86
CA ALA A 130 5.27 -10.08 11.09
C ALA A 130 6.29 -8.94 10.99
N GLY A 131 5.98 -7.88 10.24
CA GLY A 131 6.85 -6.72 10.12
C GLY A 131 6.22 -5.55 9.38
N ILE A 132 6.86 -4.39 9.51
CA ILE A 132 6.55 -3.16 8.80
C ILE A 132 7.80 -2.74 8.02
N ILE A 133 7.62 -2.40 6.76
CA ILE A 133 8.66 -1.87 5.88
C ILE A 133 8.28 -0.42 5.58
N ALA A 134 9.10 0.51 6.04
CA ALA A 134 8.85 1.93 5.88
C ALA A 134 9.88 2.55 4.93
N VAL A 135 9.43 3.03 3.79
CA VAL A 135 10.27 3.68 2.78
C VAL A 135 10.09 5.17 2.90
N SER A 136 11.16 5.89 3.27
CA SER A 136 11.15 7.35 3.48
C SER A 136 9.90 7.83 4.25
N PRO A 137 9.62 7.27 5.44
CA PRO A 137 8.35 7.48 6.11
C PRO A 137 8.20 8.92 6.62
N LEU A 138 6.98 9.44 6.56
CA LEU A 138 6.60 10.61 7.34
C LEU A 138 6.45 10.18 8.81
N LEU A 139 7.39 10.57 9.67
CA LEU A 139 7.39 10.19 11.08
C LEU A 139 6.80 11.27 11.99
N GLU A 140 6.88 12.52 11.59
CA GLU A 140 6.39 13.66 12.33
C GLU A 140 5.67 14.64 11.41
N GLY A 141 4.49 15.08 11.83
CA GLY A 141 3.66 16.06 11.13
C GLY A 141 3.46 17.32 11.96
N SER A 142 4.56 17.88 12.52
CA SER A 142 4.51 19.21 13.09
C SER A 142 4.55 20.24 11.95
N LEU A 143 3.40 20.82 11.67
CA LEU A 143 3.28 22.04 10.87
C LEU A 143 3.19 23.25 11.81
#